data_dedc9acf0bc1ede87eee3203cea64122
#
_entry.id   dedc9acf0bc1ede87eee3203cea64122
#
_cell.length_a   1.000
_cell.length_b   1.000
_cell.length_c   1.000
_cell.angle_alpha   90.00
_cell.angle_beta   90.00
_cell.angle_gamma   90.00
#
_symmetry.space_group_name_H-M   'P 1'
#
loop_
_entity.id
_entity.type
_entity.pdbx_description
1 polymer ?
#
loop_
_entity_poly.entity_id
_entity_poly.type
_entity_poly.pdbx_seq_one_letter_code
_entity_poly.pdbx_strand_id
1 'polypeptide(L)'
;RGITPTEAAKHLYGYAIHIVSLFNEMEQHIKNWDNIGTLRIGASITIGTHILPELIKEYQKHNPDLRLEVIVNKSSAIEQHILDNKIDIGLIENQSEHPDIILRPFMEDKLCAIVPPDSSLASKTSITLEELALHPFLMREKGSAGREILDAYFSLKDIHIHPLWESSSTQAIVQGVAMGLGVSVLPEMMIKKDILE
;
A
#
# COMPACT_ATOMS: atom_id res chain seq x y z
N ARG A 1 29.21 -18.73 -17.18
CA ARG A 1 29.45 -18.49 -15.73
C ARG A 1 28.96 -17.05 -15.45
N GLY A 2 27.85 -16.91 -14.70
CA GLY A 2 27.34 -15.62 -14.27
C GLY A 2 28.27 -15.03 -13.21
N ILE A 3 28.49 -13.72 -13.26
CA ILE A 3 29.18 -12.95 -12.21
C ILE A 3 28.13 -12.52 -11.20
N THR A 4 28.31 -12.91 -9.93
CA THR A 4 27.45 -12.48 -8.84
C THR A 4 28.19 -11.41 -8.03
N PRO A 5 27.58 -10.24 -7.77
CA PRO A 5 28.21 -9.18 -6.99
C PRO A 5 28.44 -9.64 -5.54
N THR A 6 29.56 -9.24 -4.96
CA THR A 6 29.84 -9.41 -3.52
C THR A 6 28.95 -8.46 -2.71
N GLU A 7 28.82 -8.70 -1.39
CA GLU A 7 28.06 -7.79 -0.50
C GLU A 7 28.63 -6.36 -0.54
N ALA A 8 29.96 -6.21 -0.51
CA ALA A 8 30.62 -4.92 -0.68
C ALA A 8 30.26 -4.25 -2.03
N ALA A 9 30.16 -5.04 -3.11
CA ALA A 9 29.78 -4.51 -4.42
C ALA A 9 28.30 -4.07 -4.46
N LYS A 10 27.41 -4.75 -3.74
CA LYS A 10 26.01 -4.31 -3.62
C LYS A 10 25.89 -2.98 -2.86
N HIS A 11 26.63 -2.83 -1.76
CA HIS A 11 26.69 -1.56 -1.02
C HIS A 11 27.24 -0.43 -1.89
N LEU A 12 28.38 -0.68 -2.56
CA LEU A 12 28.97 0.31 -3.46
C LEU A 12 28.01 0.68 -4.61
N TYR A 13 27.26 -0.30 -5.13
CA TYR A 13 26.28 -0.07 -6.19
C TYR A 13 25.16 0.86 -5.74
N GLY A 14 24.67 0.72 -4.49
CA GLY A 14 23.68 1.64 -3.91
C GLY A 14 24.20 3.09 -3.87
N TYR A 15 25.42 3.30 -3.39
CA TYR A 15 26.02 4.65 -3.40
C TYR A 15 26.26 5.18 -4.81
N ALA A 16 26.71 4.31 -5.74
CA ALA A 16 26.93 4.71 -7.13
C ALA A 16 25.63 5.17 -7.81
N ILE A 17 24.51 4.44 -7.62
CA ILE A 17 23.20 4.85 -8.12
C ILE A 17 22.82 6.21 -7.54
N HIS A 18 23.01 6.41 -6.24
CA HIS A 18 22.65 7.67 -5.59
C HIS A 18 23.45 8.85 -6.14
N ILE A 19 24.77 8.68 -6.32
CA ILE A 19 25.65 9.70 -6.91
C ILE A 19 25.21 10.04 -8.34
N VAL A 20 24.92 9.02 -9.16
CA VAL A 20 24.46 9.21 -10.54
C VAL A 20 23.11 9.91 -10.57
N SER A 21 22.18 9.55 -9.65
CA SER A 21 20.89 10.23 -9.54
C SER A 21 21.04 11.69 -9.20
N LEU A 22 21.86 12.01 -8.17
CA LEU A 22 22.15 13.40 -7.77
C LEU A 22 22.82 14.20 -8.90
N PHE A 23 23.71 13.58 -9.65
CA PHE A 23 24.35 14.23 -10.79
C PHE A 23 23.33 14.54 -11.90
N ASN A 24 22.44 13.59 -12.22
CA ASN A 24 21.38 13.79 -13.20
C ASN A 24 20.38 14.86 -12.75
N GLU A 25 20.04 14.90 -11.46
CA GLU A 25 19.21 15.94 -10.88
C GLU A 25 19.86 17.31 -11.00
N MET A 26 21.13 17.41 -10.66
CA MET A 26 21.90 18.65 -10.82
C MET A 26 21.91 19.12 -12.28
N GLU A 27 22.16 18.21 -13.24
CA GLU A 27 22.10 18.57 -14.68
C GLU A 27 20.70 19.06 -15.10
N GLN A 28 19.64 18.39 -14.63
CA GLN A 28 18.27 18.80 -14.93
C GLN A 28 17.94 20.16 -14.30
N HIS A 29 18.36 20.38 -13.06
CA HIS A 29 18.19 21.69 -12.39
C HIS A 29 18.93 22.81 -13.10
N ILE A 30 20.15 22.55 -13.59
CA ILE A 30 20.91 23.55 -14.36
C ILE A 30 20.28 23.82 -15.72
N LYS A 31 19.80 22.78 -16.40
CA LYS A 31 19.11 22.88 -17.70
C LYS A 31 17.75 23.59 -17.60
N ASN A 32 17.08 23.45 -16.45
CA ASN A 32 15.74 23.95 -16.18
C ASN A 32 15.72 24.98 -15.06
N TRP A 33 16.77 25.84 -14.96
CA TRP A 33 16.90 26.85 -13.90
C TRP A 33 15.66 27.74 -13.72
N ASP A 34 14.87 27.91 -14.78
CA ASP A 34 13.59 28.63 -14.80
C ASP A 34 12.37 27.72 -14.59
N ASN A 35 12.55 26.40 -14.48
CA ASN A 35 11.45 25.44 -14.31
C ASN A 35 11.53 24.77 -12.93
N ILE A 36 10.45 24.87 -12.23
CA ILE A 36 10.20 24.26 -10.93
C ILE A 36 10.36 22.74 -11.04
N GLY A 37 11.02 22.15 -10.04
CA GLY A 37 11.39 20.74 -10.01
C GLY A 37 10.22 19.77 -10.13
N THR A 38 10.53 18.51 -10.35
CA THR A 38 9.55 17.39 -10.34
C THR A 38 9.53 16.76 -8.96
N LEU A 39 8.34 16.63 -8.36
CA LEU A 39 8.13 15.86 -7.14
C LEU A 39 7.61 14.46 -7.52
N ARG A 40 8.37 13.43 -7.19
CA ARG A 40 8.03 12.03 -7.47
C ARG A 40 7.42 11.38 -6.23
N ILE A 41 6.18 10.99 -6.33
CA ILE A 41 5.39 10.43 -5.21
C ILE A 41 5.08 8.97 -5.50
N GLY A 42 5.38 8.11 -4.54
CA GLY A 42 4.90 6.73 -4.53
C GLY A 42 3.77 6.55 -3.50
N ALA A 43 2.80 5.72 -3.80
CA ALA A 43 1.76 5.38 -2.82
C ALA A 43 1.38 3.90 -2.89
N SER A 44 1.01 3.33 -1.74
CA SER A 44 0.34 2.04 -1.69
C SER A 44 -1.00 2.09 -2.43
N ILE A 45 -1.54 0.94 -2.79
CA ILE A 45 -2.77 0.86 -3.61
C ILE A 45 -3.94 1.56 -2.92
N THR A 46 -4.13 1.34 -1.61
CA THR A 46 -5.21 1.96 -0.84
C THR A 46 -5.07 3.48 -0.82
N ILE A 47 -3.89 3.97 -0.44
CA ILE A 47 -3.62 5.41 -0.36
C ILE A 47 -3.69 6.05 -1.74
N GLY A 48 -3.10 5.41 -2.76
CA GLY A 48 -3.11 5.89 -4.14
C GLY A 48 -4.51 5.98 -4.74
N THR A 49 -5.44 5.12 -4.31
CA THR A 49 -6.81 5.11 -4.81
C THR A 49 -7.71 6.08 -4.08
N HIS A 50 -7.61 6.18 -2.75
CA HIS A 50 -8.63 6.84 -1.93
C HIS A 50 -8.19 8.19 -1.35
N ILE A 51 -6.88 8.42 -1.18
CA ILE A 51 -6.35 9.61 -0.51
C ILE A 51 -5.57 10.50 -1.47
N LEU A 52 -4.62 9.91 -2.20
CA LEU A 52 -3.65 10.65 -2.99
C LEU A 52 -4.27 11.59 -4.04
N PRO A 53 -5.36 11.24 -4.75
CA PRO A 53 -5.96 12.14 -5.74
C PRO A 53 -6.42 13.48 -5.13
N GLU A 54 -7.01 13.45 -3.93
CA GLU A 54 -7.46 14.65 -3.22
C GLU A 54 -6.26 15.47 -2.71
N LEU A 55 -5.25 14.81 -2.15
CA LEU A 55 -4.02 15.45 -1.69
C LEU A 55 -3.29 16.15 -2.84
N ILE A 56 -3.15 15.48 -3.99
CA ILE A 56 -2.51 16.06 -5.17
C ILE A 56 -3.29 17.26 -5.67
N LYS A 57 -4.61 17.16 -5.77
CA LYS A 57 -5.47 18.25 -6.23
C LYS A 57 -5.31 19.48 -5.32
N GLU A 58 -5.27 19.29 -4.01
CA GLU A 58 -5.09 20.38 -3.06
C GLU A 58 -3.67 20.96 -3.14
N TYR A 59 -2.66 20.11 -3.23
CA TYR A 59 -1.27 20.53 -3.34
C TYR A 59 -1.00 21.35 -4.61
N GLN A 60 -1.55 20.96 -5.75
CA GLN A 60 -1.42 21.65 -7.02
C GLN A 60 -2.04 23.07 -7.02
N LYS A 61 -3.09 23.30 -6.21
CA LYS A 61 -3.65 24.66 -6.08
C LYS A 61 -2.63 25.67 -5.51
N HIS A 62 -1.76 25.21 -4.62
CA HIS A 62 -0.75 26.05 -3.97
C HIS A 62 0.59 26.04 -4.73
N ASN A 63 0.80 25.06 -5.59
CA ASN A 63 2.04 24.85 -6.35
C ASN A 63 1.72 24.53 -7.82
N PRO A 64 1.12 25.47 -8.59
CA PRO A 64 0.60 25.19 -9.93
C PRO A 64 1.68 24.82 -10.94
N ASP A 65 2.90 25.30 -10.74
CA ASP A 65 4.00 25.10 -11.66
C ASP A 65 4.85 23.85 -11.34
N LEU A 66 4.55 23.16 -10.22
CA LEU A 66 5.27 21.96 -9.83
C LEU A 66 4.81 20.77 -10.68
N ARG A 67 5.76 20.09 -11.31
CA ARG A 67 5.51 18.83 -11.99
C ARG A 67 5.39 17.70 -10.95
N LEU A 68 4.33 16.94 -11.02
CA LEU A 68 4.11 15.77 -10.19
C LEU A 68 4.22 14.49 -11.03
N GLU A 69 4.96 13.51 -10.52
CA GLU A 69 5.00 12.16 -11.05
C GLU A 69 4.53 11.21 -9.96
N VAL A 70 3.58 10.34 -10.27
CA VAL A 70 2.95 9.45 -9.29
C VAL A 70 3.09 8.00 -9.71
N ILE A 71 3.49 7.16 -8.78
CA ILE A 71 3.54 5.70 -8.93
C ILE A 71 2.67 5.08 -7.84
N VAL A 72 1.74 4.22 -8.21
CA VAL A 72 0.93 3.43 -7.27
C VAL A 72 1.32 1.96 -7.38
N ASN A 73 1.72 1.36 -6.26
CA ASN A 73 2.16 -0.04 -6.21
C ASN A 73 1.97 -0.60 -4.80
N LYS A 74 2.36 -1.84 -4.54
CA LYS A 74 2.39 -2.42 -3.18
C LYS A 74 3.38 -1.65 -2.29
N SER A 75 3.10 -1.59 -0.98
CA SER A 75 3.96 -0.88 -0.01
C SER A 75 5.43 -1.27 -0.11
N SER A 76 5.74 -2.58 -0.20
CA SER A 76 7.12 -3.06 -0.34
C SER A 76 7.82 -2.57 -1.62
N ALA A 77 7.08 -2.42 -2.71
CA ALA A 77 7.63 -1.85 -3.95
C ALA A 77 7.86 -0.33 -3.81
N ILE A 78 6.99 0.37 -3.10
CA ILE A 78 7.17 1.81 -2.80
C ILE A 78 8.40 2.03 -1.91
N GLU A 79 8.61 1.20 -0.89
CA GLU A 79 9.83 1.24 -0.08
C GLU A 79 11.08 1.04 -0.95
N GLN A 80 11.07 0.04 -1.83
CA GLN A 80 12.19 -0.19 -2.74
C GLN A 80 12.42 0.99 -3.69
N HIS A 81 11.36 1.67 -4.15
CA HIS A 81 11.49 2.86 -4.98
C HIS A 81 12.13 4.03 -4.23
N ILE A 82 11.87 4.20 -2.91
CA ILE A 82 12.58 5.17 -2.06
C ILE A 82 14.07 4.81 -1.99
N LEU A 83 14.40 3.57 -1.68
CA LEU A 83 15.79 3.12 -1.55
C LEU A 83 16.57 3.23 -2.87
N ASP A 84 15.89 3.05 -3.99
CA ASP A 84 16.46 3.21 -5.34
C ASP A 84 16.48 4.68 -5.82
N ASN A 85 16.04 5.65 -4.99
CA ASN A 85 15.89 7.06 -5.36
C ASN A 85 15.01 7.31 -6.61
N LYS A 86 14.04 6.43 -6.85
CA LYS A 86 13.07 6.57 -7.95
C LYS A 86 11.93 7.51 -7.60
N ILE A 87 11.64 7.67 -6.31
CA ILE A 87 10.63 8.57 -5.76
C ILE A 87 11.22 9.35 -4.59
N ASP A 88 10.66 10.52 -4.32
CA ASP A 88 11.13 11.44 -3.27
C ASP A 88 10.36 11.24 -1.97
N ILE A 89 9.10 10.83 -2.06
CA ILE A 89 8.22 10.53 -0.92
C ILE A 89 7.38 9.28 -1.21
N GLY A 90 7.24 8.41 -0.21
CA GLY A 90 6.38 7.23 -0.25
C GLY A 90 5.28 7.30 0.79
N LEU A 91 4.05 7.01 0.42
CA LEU A 91 2.90 6.88 1.31
C LEU A 91 2.51 5.41 1.40
N ILE A 92 2.70 4.80 2.56
CA ILE A 92 2.47 3.36 2.77
C ILE A 92 1.61 3.11 4.00
N GLU A 93 1.02 1.92 4.10
CA GLU A 93 0.09 1.54 5.18
C GLU A 93 0.77 0.77 6.31
N ASN A 94 1.86 0.07 6.01
CA ASN A 94 2.61 -0.73 6.97
C ASN A 94 3.82 0.02 7.53
N GLN A 95 4.42 -0.56 8.56
CA GLN A 95 5.71 -0.10 9.08
C GLN A 95 6.84 -0.64 8.19
N SER A 96 7.89 0.15 8.04
CA SER A 96 9.15 -0.29 7.44
C SER A 96 10.18 -0.51 8.55
N GLU A 97 10.90 -1.61 8.45
CA GLU A 97 12.01 -1.92 9.36
C GLU A 97 13.37 -1.53 8.75
N HIS A 98 13.37 -0.94 7.53
CA HIS A 98 14.62 -0.60 6.86
C HIS A 98 15.28 0.62 7.52
N PRO A 99 16.56 0.53 7.92
CA PRO A 99 17.23 1.57 8.71
C PRO A 99 17.38 2.92 7.98
N ASP A 100 17.36 2.91 6.65
CA ASP A 100 17.51 4.12 5.82
C ASP A 100 16.15 4.77 5.49
N ILE A 101 15.04 4.23 6.01
CA ILE A 101 13.69 4.79 5.80
C ILE A 101 13.21 5.48 7.06
N ILE A 102 12.85 6.76 6.93
CA ILE A 102 12.24 7.53 8.02
C ILE A 102 10.72 7.51 7.83
N LEU A 103 10.02 6.84 8.74
CA LEU A 103 8.55 6.82 8.76
C LEU A 103 7.97 7.92 9.64
N ARG A 104 6.90 8.54 9.15
CA ARG A 104 6.08 9.50 9.91
C ARG A 104 4.61 9.13 9.76
N PRO A 105 3.93 8.66 10.82
CA PRO A 105 2.50 8.43 10.78
C PRO A 105 1.76 9.73 10.45
N PHE A 106 0.78 9.66 9.54
CA PHE A 106 -0.01 10.83 9.14
C PHE A 106 -1.52 10.58 9.20
N MET A 107 -1.95 9.32 9.24
CA MET A 107 -3.36 8.95 9.31
C MET A 107 -3.53 7.57 9.93
N GLU A 108 -4.70 7.33 10.53
CA GLU A 108 -5.13 6.03 11.00
C GLU A 108 -6.21 5.47 10.07
N ASP A 109 -6.18 4.17 9.83
CA ASP A 109 -7.25 3.42 9.15
C ASP A 109 -7.61 2.20 10.00
N LYS A 110 -8.79 1.66 9.80
CA LYS A 110 -9.30 0.50 10.53
C LYS A 110 -9.51 -0.66 9.57
N LEU A 111 -9.21 -1.87 10.05
CA LEU A 111 -9.63 -3.09 9.37
C LEU A 111 -11.06 -3.42 9.78
N CYS A 112 -11.94 -3.54 8.81
CA CYS A 112 -13.35 -3.85 9.01
C CYS A 112 -13.69 -5.21 8.42
N ALA A 113 -14.47 -6.01 9.17
CA ALA A 113 -15.06 -7.23 8.64
C ALA A 113 -16.19 -6.86 7.68
N ILE A 114 -16.25 -7.52 6.53
CA ILE A 114 -17.36 -7.47 5.60
C ILE A 114 -17.96 -8.88 5.47
N VAL A 115 -19.27 -8.93 5.47
CA VAL A 115 -20.05 -10.18 5.46
C VAL A 115 -21.18 -10.08 4.45
N PRO A 116 -21.69 -11.19 3.92
CA PRO A 116 -22.85 -11.17 3.04
C PRO A 116 -24.06 -10.50 3.72
N PRO A 117 -24.87 -9.71 3.00
CA PRO A 117 -26.01 -8.99 3.57
C PRO A 117 -27.06 -9.95 4.19
N ASP A 118 -27.23 -11.13 3.62
CA ASP A 118 -28.19 -12.14 4.09
C ASP A 118 -27.59 -13.09 5.15
N SER A 119 -26.36 -12.84 5.59
CA SER A 119 -25.69 -13.65 6.60
C SER A 119 -26.22 -13.34 8.01
N SER A 120 -26.28 -14.36 8.87
CA SER A 120 -26.57 -14.17 10.31
C SER A 120 -25.54 -13.27 11.01
N LEU A 121 -24.37 -13.08 10.43
CA LEU A 121 -23.34 -12.16 10.90
C LEU A 121 -23.70 -10.69 10.66
N ALA A 122 -24.48 -10.38 9.62
CA ALA A 122 -24.86 -9.01 9.27
C ALA A 122 -25.72 -8.33 10.33
N SER A 123 -26.45 -9.08 11.15
CA SER A 123 -27.27 -8.57 12.24
C SER A 123 -26.51 -8.34 13.54
N LYS A 124 -25.23 -8.75 13.63
CA LYS A 124 -24.42 -8.62 14.84
C LYS A 124 -23.78 -7.24 14.95
N THR A 125 -23.71 -6.72 16.16
CA THR A 125 -23.02 -5.46 16.46
C THR A 125 -21.50 -5.62 16.57
N SER A 126 -21.02 -6.83 16.82
CA SER A 126 -19.61 -7.20 16.84
C SER A 126 -19.44 -8.67 16.47
N ILE A 127 -18.32 -8.98 15.83
CA ILE A 127 -17.96 -10.32 15.39
C ILE A 127 -16.51 -10.57 15.82
N THR A 128 -16.22 -11.72 16.39
CA THR A 128 -14.85 -12.11 16.72
C THR A 128 -14.13 -12.72 15.51
N LEU A 129 -12.80 -12.74 15.57
CA LEU A 129 -12.01 -13.39 14.51
C LEU A 129 -12.28 -14.90 14.45
N GLU A 130 -12.53 -15.52 15.61
CA GLU A 130 -12.87 -16.93 15.72
C GLU A 130 -14.21 -17.23 15.04
N GLU A 131 -15.20 -16.35 15.20
CA GLU A 131 -16.49 -16.49 14.50
C GLU A 131 -16.34 -16.31 12.98
N LEU A 132 -15.57 -15.31 12.55
CA LEU A 132 -15.28 -15.11 11.12
C LEU A 132 -14.55 -16.31 10.52
N ALA A 133 -13.62 -16.92 11.26
CA ALA A 133 -12.83 -18.06 10.82
C ALA A 133 -13.66 -19.32 10.51
N LEU A 134 -14.91 -19.40 10.97
CA LEU A 134 -15.83 -20.49 10.66
C LEU A 134 -16.43 -20.38 9.24
N HIS A 135 -16.19 -19.27 8.56
CA HIS A 135 -16.73 -19.00 7.22
C HIS A 135 -15.62 -19.06 6.15
N PRO A 136 -15.97 -19.32 4.88
CA PRO A 136 -15.03 -19.18 3.78
C PRO A 136 -14.47 -17.76 3.73
N PHE A 137 -13.14 -17.61 3.63
CA PHE A 137 -12.49 -16.31 3.55
C PHE A 137 -12.12 -15.94 2.12
N LEU A 138 -12.42 -14.69 1.74
CA LEU A 138 -11.87 -14.02 0.57
C LEU A 138 -10.83 -13.03 1.08
N MET A 139 -9.59 -13.13 0.61
CA MET A 139 -8.47 -12.39 1.17
C MET A 139 -7.71 -11.60 0.10
N ARG A 140 -7.08 -10.55 0.54
CA ARG A 140 -6.08 -9.87 -0.28
C ARG A 140 -4.88 -10.80 -0.50
N GLU A 141 -4.15 -10.52 -1.55
CA GLU A 141 -2.90 -11.21 -1.88
C GLU A 141 -1.86 -11.06 -0.77
N LYS A 142 -0.97 -12.03 -0.65
CA LYS A 142 0.18 -11.95 0.25
C LYS A 142 1.05 -10.74 -0.10
N GLY A 143 1.55 -10.06 0.93
CA GLY A 143 2.34 -8.84 0.80
C GLY A 143 1.50 -7.56 0.67
N SER A 144 0.16 -7.62 0.78
CA SER A 144 -0.64 -6.42 1.04
C SER A 144 -0.65 -6.11 2.53
N ALA A 145 -0.56 -4.83 2.90
CA ALA A 145 -0.46 -4.40 4.30
C ALA A 145 -1.63 -4.91 5.17
N GLY A 146 -2.87 -4.77 4.69
CA GLY A 146 -4.04 -5.26 5.41
C GLY A 146 -4.03 -6.78 5.61
N ARG A 147 -3.52 -7.54 4.62
CA ARG A 147 -3.36 -8.99 4.71
C ARG A 147 -2.31 -9.37 5.76
N GLU A 148 -1.17 -8.71 5.79
CA GLU A 148 -0.10 -8.98 6.75
C GLU A 148 -0.55 -8.74 8.19
N ILE A 149 -1.27 -7.64 8.43
CA ILE A 149 -1.86 -7.33 9.74
C ILE A 149 -2.85 -8.42 10.15
N LEU A 150 -3.74 -8.83 9.25
CA LEU A 150 -4.75 -9.85 9.53
C LEU A 150 -4.11 -11.21 9.80
N ASP A 151 -3.12 -11.63 9.02
CA ASP A 151 -2.38 -12.87 9.22
C ASP A 151 -1.63 -12.87 10.57
N ALA A 152 -1.09 -11.73 10.99
CA ALA A 152 -0.48 -11.59 12.31
C ALA A 152 -1.51 -11.80 13.44
N TYR A 153 -2.70 -11.20 13.33
CA TYR A 153 -3.76 -11.43 14.33
C TYR A 153 -4.26 -12.86 14.35
N PHE A 154 -4.42 -13.52 13.21
CA PHE A 154 -4.77 -14.93 13.16
C PHE A 154 -3.68 -15.80 13.79
N SER A 155 -2.43 -15.51 13.53
CA SER A 155 -1.29 -16.23 14.14
C SER A 155 -1.25 -16.07 15.66
N LEU A 156 -1.51 -14.88 16.20
CA LEU A 156 -1.60 -14.63 17.65
C LEU A 156 -2.72 -15.42 18.34
N LYS A 157 -3.75 -15.78 17.60
CA LYS A 157 -4.92 -16.54 18.06
C LYS A 157 -4.84 -18.04 17.71
N ASP A 158 -3.75 -18.50 17.11
CA ASP A 158 -3.58 -19.86 16.58
C ASP A 158 -4.70 -20.27 15.59
N ILE A 159 -5.19 -19.30 14.81
CA ILE A 159 -6.21 -19.48 13.79
C ILE A 159 -5.52 -19.68 12.44
N HIS A 160 -5.86 -20.75 11.73
CA HIS A 160 -5.31 -21.09 10.43
C HIS A 160 -6.39 -20.94 9.37
N ILE A 161 -6.24 -19.97 8.47
CA ILE A 161 -7.16 -19.70 7.38
C ILE A 161 -6.58 -20.20 6.06
N HIS A 162 -7.38 -20.99 5.37
CA HIS A 162 -7.17 -21.33 3.96
C HIS A 162 -8.16 -20.50 3.13
N PRO A 163 -7.69 -19.45 2.44
CA PRO A 163 -8.59 -18.61 1.65
C PRO A 163 -9.31 -19.41 0.57
N LEU A 164 -10.63 -19.23 0.46
CA LEU A 164 -11.38 -19.70 -0.69
C LEU A 164 -10.96 -18.96 -1.96
N TRP A 165 -10.65 -17.69 -1.81
CA TRP A 165 -10.28 -16.80 -2.90
C TRP A 165 -9.21 -15.81 -2.43
N GLU A 166 -8.16 -15.65 -3.22
CA GLU A 166 -7.12 -14.64 -3.02
C GLU A 166 -7.08 -13.70 -4.23
N SER A 167 -7.09 -12.38 -4.00
CA SER A 167 -7.12 -11.37 -5.06
C SER A 167 -6.37 -10.11 -4.70
N SER A 168 -5.70 -9.51 -5.70
CA SER A 168 -5.14 -8.15 -5.62
C SER A 168 -6.20 -7.06 -5.82
N SER A 169 -7.38 -7.42 -6.34
CA SER A 169 -8.50 -6.51 -6.52
C SER A 169 -9.41 -6.52 -5.30
N THR A 170 -9.44 -5.41 -4.56
CA THR A 170 -10.39 -5.22 -3.45
C THR A 170 -11.84 -5.30 -3.94
N GLN A 171 -12.13 -4.69 -5.09
CA GLN A 171 -13.47 -4.72 -5.67
C GLN A 171 -13.94 -6.15 -5.96
N ALA A 172 -13.06 -7.03 -6.44
CA ALA A 172 -13.41 -8.44 -6.66
C ALA A 172 -13.76 -9.14 -5.34
N ILE A 173 -13.05 -8.83 -4.25
CA ILE A 173 -13.34 -9.38 -2.93
C ILE A 173 -14.70 -8.87 -2.42
N VAL A 174 -14.94 -7.56 -2.49
CA VAL A 174 -16.21 -6.94 -2.07
C VAL A 174 -17.38 -7.57 -2.83
N GLN A 175 -17.29 -7.69 -4.15
CA GLN A 175 -18.32 -8.33 -4.97
C GLN A 175 -18.51 -9.82 -4.60
N GLY A 176 -17.42 -10.54 -4.35
CA GLY A 176 -17.50 -11.94 -3.90
C GLY A 176 -18.24 -12.08 -2.57
N VAL A 177 -17.98 -11.18 -1.61
CA VAL A 177 -18.70 -11.17 -0.32
C VAL A 177 -20.17 -10.81 -0.53
N ALA A 178 -20.47 -9.78 -1.33
CA ALA A 178 -21.84 -9.37 -1.64
C ALA A 178 -22.66 -10.52 -2.29
N MET A 179 -22.01 -11.38 -3.09
CA MET A 179 -22.63 -12.57 -3.69
C MET A 179 -22.71 -13.77 -2.75
N GLY A 180 -22.34 -13.63 -1.48
CA GLY A 180 -22.48 -14.72 -0.49
C GLY A 180 -21.37 -15.76 -0.53
N LEU A 181 -20.25 -15.53 -1.23
CA LEU A 181 -19.17 -16.51 -1.36
C LEU A 181 -18.36 -16.69 -0.07
N GLY A 182 -18.44 -15.75 0.86
CA GLY A 182 -17.73 -15.83 2.13
C GLY A 182 -17.61 -14.47 2.81
N VAL A 183 -16.65 -14.35 3.71
CA VAL A 183 -16.37 -13.12 4.49
C VAL A 183 -15.00 -12.56 4.14
N SER A 184 -14.75 -11.31 4.49
CA SER A 184 -13.42 -10.70 4.36
C SER A 184 -13.18 -9.69 5.46
N VAL A 185 -11.90 -9.25 5.59
CA VAL A 185 -11.49 -8.13 6.44
C VAL A 185 -10.63 -7.21 5.57
N LEU A 186 -11.07 -5.97 5.44
CA LEU A 186 -10.49 -4.98 4.54
C LEU A 186 -10.35 -3.62 5.23
N PRO A 187 -9.42 -2.76 4.79
CA PRO A 187 -9.33 -1.38 5.24
C PRO A 187 -10.66 -0.63 5.03
N GLU A 188 -11.12 0.11 6.05
CA GLU A 188 -12.40 0.85 6.03
C GLU A 188 -12.47 1.80 4.83
N MET A 189 -11.36 2.48 4.53
CA MET A 189 -11.28 3.38 3.39
C MET A 189 -11.59 2.72 2.05
N MET A 190 -11.21 1.44 1.89
CA MET A 190 -11.43 0.71 0.63
C MET A 190 -12.88 0.31 0.40
N ILE A 191 -13.67 0.22 1.47
CA ILE A 191 -15.04 -0.33 1.45
C ILE A 191 -16.12 0.73 1.72
N LYS A 192 -15.73 1.93 2.17
CA LYS A 192 -16.67 2.96 2.63
C LYS A 192 -17.70 3.36 1.59
N LYS A 193 -17.37 3.35 0.31
CA LYS A 193 -18.32 3.66 -0.77
C LYS A 193 -19.27 2.51 -1.04
N ASP A 194 -18.80 1.27 -0.93
CA ASP A 194 -19.57 0.05 -1.22
C ASP A 194 -20.57 -0.32 -0.09
N ILE A 195 -20.36 0.23 1.13
CA ILE A 195 -21.28 0.03 2.27
C ILE A 195 -22.45 1.01 2.25
N LEU A 196 -22.28 2.16 1.57
CA LEU A 196 -23.28 3.23 1.52
C LEU A 196 -24.26 3.11 0.33
N GLU A 197 -24.06 2.15 -0.55
CA GLU A 197 -24.97 1.75 -1.63
C GLU A 197 -25.70 0.46 -1.28
#